data_d052ad58eb0d55e43cf5eb39c512eb2b
#
_entry.id   d052ad58eb0d55e43cf5eb39c512eb2b
#
_cell.length_a   1.000
_cell.length_b   1.000
_cell.length_c   1.000
_cell.angle_alpha   90.00
_cell.angle_beta   90.00
_cell.angle_gamma   90.00
#
_symmetry.space_group_name_H-M   'P 1'
#
loop_
_entity.id
_entity.type
_entity.pdbx_description
1 polymer ?
#
loop_
_entity_poly.entity_id
_entity_poly.type
_entity_poly.pdbx_seq_one_letter_code
_entity_poly.pdbx_strand_id
1 'polypeptide(L)'
;MVALGINPLDNASVVSEKLQYFRYPITRGNAKEVHPLAMETETKVIRAEGCVRAAEQLKKKGFEPDLICAHPGWGEPLFLKAIWPDTPLLCYQEFFYNENGFDSNFDAEFQEECGWYSQAKLLMKNAYLHLTLNQADWNVSPTHFQAS
;
A
#
# COMPACT_ATOMS: atom_id res chain seq x y z
N MET A 1 -17.03 6.58 -10.65
CA MET A 1 -15.93 6.02 -9.84
C MET A 1 -14.63 6.08 -10.62
N VAL A 2 -13.51 6.39 -9.96
CA VAL A 2 -12.16 6.39 -10.56
C VAL A 2 -11.33 5.33 -9.89
N ALA A 3 -10.55 4.57 -10.65
CA ALA A 3 -9.56 3.64 -10.13
C ALA A 3 -8.16 4.00 -10.65
N LEU A 4 -7.17 3.87 -9.79
CA LEU A 4 -5.76 4.05 -10.10
C LEU A 4 -5.02 2.72 -10.03
N GLY A 5 -4.13 2.43 -10.97
CA GLY A 5 -3.33 1.21 -10.96
C GLY A 5 -2.14 1.27 -11.91
N ILE A 6 -1.20 0.34 -11.75
CA ILE A 6 0.04 0.26 -12.54
C ILE A 6 -0.09 -0.67 -13.75
N ASN A 7 -0.95 -1.69 -13.66
CA ASN A 7 -1.10 -2.68 -14.70
C ASN A 7 -2.09 -2.23 -15.77
N PRO A 8 -1.94 -2.62 -17.04
CA PRO A 8 -2.98 -2.46 -18.03
C PRO A 8 -4.21 -3.28 -17.61
N LEU A 9 -5.41 -2.77 -17.92
CA LEU A 9 -6.63 -3.57 -17.80
C LEU A 9 -6.75 -4.50 -19.00
N ASP A 10 -6.26 -5.71 -18.85
CA ASP A 10 -6.29 -6.72 -19.94
C ASP A 10 -7.66 -7.39 -20.10
N ASN A 11 -8.58 -7.19 -19.13
CA ASN A 11 -9.92 -7.76 -19.15
C ASN A 11 -10.99 -6.67 -19.11
N ALA A 12 -11.57 -6.37 -20.25
CA ALA A 12 -12.72 -5.47 -20.41
C ALA A 12 -13.95 -5.88 -19.57
N SER A 13 -14.00 -7.11 -19.07
CA SER A 13 -15.10 -7.64 -18.25
C SER A 13 -15.20 -7.04 -16.84
N VAL A 14 -14.14 -6.37 -16.35
CA VAL A 14 -14.10 -5.77 -15.00
C VAL A 14 -14.45 -4.28 -15.02
N VAL A 15 -14.37 -3.63 -16.18
CA VAL A 15 -14.62 -2.20 -16.32
C VAL A 15 -16.08 -1.97 -16.66
N SER A 16 -16.85 -1.49 -15.70
CA SER A 16 -18.21 -0.99 -15.99
C SER A 16 -18.11 0.39 -16.65
N GLU A 17 -19.14 0.80 -17.41
CA GLU A 17 -19.24 2.16 -17.97
C GLU A 17 -19.14 3.27 -16.91
N LYS A 18 -19.34 2.92 -15.63
CA LYS A 18 -19.26 3.83 -14.48
C LYS A 18 -17.86 3.92 -13.86
N LEU A 19 -16.89 3.11 -14.34
CA LEU A 19 -15.51 3.06 -13.83
C LEU A 19 -14.54 3.63 -14.84
N GLN A 20 -13.89 4.75 -14.49
CA GLN A 20 -12.75 5.28 -15.24
C GLN A 20 -11.46 4.77 -14.61
N TYR A 21 -10.64 4.10 -15.39
CA TYR A 21 -9.35 3.60 -14.93
C TYR A 21 -8.22 4.49 -15.45
N PHE A 22 -7.36 4.93 -14.54
CA PHE A 22 -6.16 5.69 -14.85
C PHE A 22 -4.92 4.87 -14.48
N ARG A 23 -4.16 4.53 -15.50
CA ARG A 23 -2.86 3.90 -15.30
C ARG A 23 -1.82 4.95 -14.96
N TYR A 24 -1.01 4.69 -13.91
CA TYR A 24 0.16 5.50 -13.62
C TYR A 24 1.44 4.67 -13.81
N PRO A 25 2.52 5.29 -14.36
CA PRO A 25 3.77 4.59 -14.58
C PRO A 25 4.60 4.51 -13.29
N ILE A 26 5.34 3.43 -13.14
CA ILE A 26 6.50 3.37 -12.24
C ILE A 26 7.72 3.79 -13.06
N THR A 27 8.34 4.90 -12.70
CA THR A 27 9.38 5.55 -13.52
C THR A 27 10.80 5.14 -13.15
N ARG A 28 10.99 4.52 -11.99
CA ARG A 28 12.29 4.05 -11.51
C ARG A 28 12.15 2.81 -10.62
N GLY A 29 13.21 2.05 -10.47
CA GLY A 29 13.40 1.04 -9.44
C GLY A 29 14.09 1.61 -8.20
N ASN A 30 14.41 0.72 -7.25
CA ASN A 30 15.18 1.08 -6.06
C ASN A 30 16.56 1.61 -6.42
N ALA A 31 17.11 2.49 -5.58
CA ALA A 31 18.47 2.96 -5.71
C ALA A 31 19.47 1.78 -5.57
N LYS A 32 20.61 1.87 -6.27
CA LYS A 32 21.62 0.78 -6.23
C LYS A 32 22.22 0.58 -4.83
N GLU A 33 22.31 1.66 -4.05
CA GLU A 33 22.94 1.69 -2.74
C GLU A 33 21.95 1.83 -1.59
N VAL A 34 20.67 1.48 -1.81
CA VAL A 34 19.69 1.48 -0.72
C VAL A 34 20.08 0.42 0.31
N HIS A 35 19.95 0.78 1.58
CA HIS A 35 20.20 -0.16 2.67
C HIS A 35 19.25 -1.37 2.58
N PRO A 36 19.72 -2.62 2.73
CA PRO A 36 18.87 -3.82 2.54
C PRO A 36 17.57 -3.79 3.36
N LEU A 37 17.61 -3.29 4.60
CA LEU A 37 16.41 -3.15 5.44
C LEU A 37 15.43 -2.08 4.93
N ALA A 38 15.87 -1.11 4.13
CA ALA A 38 15.02 -0.05 3.59
C ALA A 38 14.48 -0.35 2.18
N MET A 39 14.95 -1.41 1.54
CA MET A 39 14.64 -1.74 0.14
C MET A 39 13.13 -1.88 -0.10
N GLU A 40 12.43 -2.60 0.76
CA GLU A 40 10.99 -2.78 0.62
C GLU A 40 10.23 -1.47 0.84
N THR A 41 10.63 -0.70 1.84
CA THR A 41 10.04 0.61 2.10
C THR A 41 10.25 1.56 0.92
N GLU A 42 11.45 1.60 0.32
CA GLU A 42 11.71 2.41 -0.88
C GLU A 42 10.81 1.97 -2.05
N THR A 43 10.64 0.67 -2.27
CA THR A 43 9.73 0.16 -3.30
C THR A 43 8.31 0.68 -3.11
N LYS A 44 7.79 0.70 -1.86
CA LYS A 44 6.45 1.22 -1.56
C LYS A 44 6.37 2.74 -1.76
N VAL A 45 7.40 3.47 -1.38
CA VAL A 45 7.48 4.93 -1.63
C VAL A 45 7.47 5.24 -3.13
N ILE A 46 8.19 4.50 -3.95
CA ILE A 46 8.20 4.68 -5.41
C ILE A 46 6.79 4.47 -6.00
N ARG A 47 6.07 3.46 -5.52
CA ARG A 47 4.68 3.21 -5.96
C ARG A 47 3.74 4.31 -5.49
N ALA A 48 3.86 4.73 -4.23
CA ALA A 48 3.10 5.85 -3.68
C ALA A 48 3.34 7.14 -4.47
N GLU A 49 4.59 7.41 -4.87
CA GLU A 49 4.94 8.56 -5.70
C GLU A 49 4.24 8.51 -7.07
N GLY A 50 4.23 7.35 -7.72
CA GLY A 50 3.50 7.18 -8.98
C GLY A 50 2.00 7.44 -8.82
N CYS A 51 1.40 6.87 -7.78
CA CYS A 51 -0.02 7.03 -7.48
C CYS A 51 -0.39 8.48 -7.15
N VAL A 52 0.38 9.15 -6.26
CA VAL A 52 0.08 10.54 -5.87
C VAL A 52 0.24 11.53 -7.02
N ARG A 53 1.17 11.31 -7.93
CA ARG A 53 1.31 12.14 -9.15
C ARG A 53 0.07 12.02 -10.05
N ALA A 54 -0.51 10.82 -10.17
CA ALA A 54 -1.76 10.63 -10.91
C ALA A 54 -2.95 11.29 -10.19
N ALA A 55 -3.02 11.17 -8.87
CA ALA A 55 -4.02 11.84 -8.05
C ALA A 55 -3.95 13.38 -8.18
N GLU A 56 -2.74 13.94 -8.17
CA GLU A 56 -2.53 15.38 -8.39
C GLU A 56 -3.06 15.84 -9.75
N GLN A 57 -2.82 15.05 -10.80
CA GLN A 57 -3.35 15.36 -12.13
C GLN A 57 -4.87 15.29 -12.20
N LEU A 58 -5.50 14.34 -11.50
CA LEU A 58 -6.95 14.26 -11.39
C LEU A 58 -7.51 15.49 -10.67
N LYS A 59 -6.90 15.91 -9.55
CA LYS A 59 -7.29 17.10 -8.82
C LYS A 59 -7.18 18.36 -9.69
N LYS A 60 -6.10 18.51 -10.45
CA LYS A 60 -5.92 19.63 -11.40
C LYS A 60 -7.02 19.66 -12.49
N LYS A 61 -7.64 18.52 -12.80
CA LYS A 61 -8.79 18.41 -13.71
C LYS A 61 -10.14 18.62 -13.02
N GLY A 62 -10.14 18.97 -11.73
CA GLY A 62 -11.36 19.23 -10.96
C GLY A 62 -11.99 17.96 -10.33
N PHE A 63 -11.29 16.83 -10.31
CA PHE A 63 -11.80 15.64 -9.64
C PHE A 63 -11.55 15.72 -8.13
N GLU A 64 -12.62 15.65 -7.35
CA GLU A 64 -12.60 15.57 -5.88
C GLU A 64 -13.36 14.30 -5.46
N PRO A 65 -12.71 13.33 -4.84
CA PRO A 65 -13.38 12.11 -4.38
C PRO A 65 -14.15 12.33 -3.08
N ASP A 66 -15.33 11.73 -2.95
CA ASP A 66 -16.09 11.68 -1.70
C ASP A 66 -15.50 10.67 -0.71
N LEU A 67 -14.81 9.65 -1.22
CA LEU A 67 -14.18 8.57 -0.46
C LEU A 67 -13.01 8.00 -1.26
N ILE A 68 -11.92 7.73 -0.56
CA ILE A 68 -10.79 6.96 -1.10
C ILE A 68 -10.84 5.56 -0.48
N CYS A 69 -10.96 4.53 -1.32
CA CYS A 69 -10.81 3.13 -0.92
C CYS A 69 -9.47 2.61 -1.44
N ALA A 70 -8.64 2.10 -0.57
CA ALA A 70 -7.29 1.68 -0.94
C ALA A 70 -6.84 0.39 -0.25
N HIS A 71 -5.97 -0.34 -0.95
CA HIS A 71 -5.22 -1.47 -0.40
C HIS A 71 -3.80 -0.98 -0.06
N PRO A 72 -3.39 -0.94 1.22
CA PRO A 72 -2.11 -0.34 1.61
C PRO A 72 -0.90 -1.21 1.29
N GLY A 73 -1.09 -2.52 1.07
CA GLY A 73 0.00 -3.50 0.92
C GLY A 73 1.03 -3.19 -0.16
N TRP A 74 0.68 -2.37 -1.13
CA TRP A 74 1.60 -1.95 -2.20
C TRP A 74 2.13 -0.53 -2.05
N GLY A 75 1.63 0.24 -1.06
CA GLY A 75 2.10 1.59 -0.73
C GLY A 75 1.31 2.74 -1.37
N GLU A 76 0.41 2.47 -2.33
CA GLU A 76 -0.31 3.50 -3.08
C GLU A 76 -0.99 4.58 -2.22
N PRO A 77 -1.67 4.26 -1.10
CA PRO A 77 -2.38 5.28 -0.32
C PRO A 77 -1.48 6.18 0.52
N LEU A 78 -0.19 5.87 0.65
CA LEU A 78 0.72 6.51 1.59
C LEU A 78 0.75 8.05 1.50
N PHE A 79 0.53 8.62 0.31
CA PHE A 79 0.62 10.07 0.10
C PHE A 79 -0.70 10.70 -0.38
N LEU A 80 -1.80 9.95 -0.46
CA LEU A 80 -3.06 10.48 -1.02
C LEU A 80 -3.69 11.57 -0.17
N LYS A 81 -3.53 11.51 1.17
CA LYS A 81 -3.97 12.58 2.07
C LYS A 81 -3.22 13.91 1.87
N ALA A 82 -2.05 13.91 1.24
CA ALA A 82 -1.37 15.15 0.84
C ALA A 82 -2.10 15.88 -0.31
N ILE A 83 -2.86 15.14 -1.12
CA ILE A 83 -3.66 15.71 -2.24
C ILE A 83 -5.07 16.05 -1.77
N TRP A 84 -5.71 15.14 -1.04
CA TRP A 84 -7.08 15.26 -0.55
C TRP A 84 -7.11 15.07 0.98
N PRO A 85 -6.69 16.10 1.77
CA PRO A 85 -6.56 15.97 3.23
C PRO A 85 -7.88 15.70 3.94
N ASP A 86 -8.96 16.28 3.43
CA ASP A 86 -10.30 16.19 4.04
C ASP A 86 -11.12 15.01 3.53
N THR A 87 -10.69 14.35 2.44
CA THR A 87 -11.39 13.20 1.91
C THR A 87 -11.16 11.98 2.79
N PRO A 88 -12.24 11.30 3.24
CA PRO A 88 -12.11 10.06 4.02
C PRO A 88 -11.30 8.98 3.29
N LEU A 89 -10.40 8.32 4.02
CA LEU A 89 -9.58 7.22 3.54
C LEU A 89 -9.98 5.93 4.26
N LEU A 90 -10.50 4.96 3.51
CA LEU A 90 -10.75 3.60 3.95
C LEU A 90 -9.66 2.68 3.41
N CYS A 91 -8.94 2.00 4.30
CA CYS A 91 -7.92 1.03 3.95
C CYS A 91 -8.39 -0.40 4.20
N TYR A 92 -8.24 -1.25 3.18
CA TYR A 92 -8.47 -2.69 3.27
C TYR A 92 -7.17 -3.38 3.68
N GLN A 93 -7.09 -3.80 4.95
CA GLN A 93 -5.90 -4.36 5.57
C GLN A 93 -5.91 -5.89 5.47
N GLU A 94 -5.05 -6.44 4.63
CA GLU A 94 -4.90 -7.90 4.51
C GLU A 94 -3.81 -8.45 5.41
N PHE A 95 -2.70 -7.71 5.56
CA PHE A 95 -1.52 -8.18 6.27
C PHE A 95 -0.95 -7.11 7.19
N PHE A 96 -0.61 -7.55 8.38
CA PHE A 96 0.31 -6.89 9.29
C PHE A 96 1.21 -7.98 9.84
N TYR A 97 2.52 -7.86 9.64
CA TYR A 97 3.44 -8.96 9.90
C TYR A 97 3.82 -9.03 11.37
N ASN A 98 3.55 -10.16 12.00
CA ASN A 98 3.90 -10.44 13.38
C ASN A 98 5.10 -11.40 13.46
N GLU A 99 5.93 -11.22 14.51
CA GLU A 99 7.18 -11.97 14.69
C GLU A 99 6.94 -13.45 15.01
N ASN A 100 5.89 -13.74 15.75
CA ASN A 100 5.62 -15.08 16.24
C ASN A 100 4.18 -15.52 15.97
N GLY A 101 4.06 -16.67 15.33
CA GLY A 101 2.88 -17.52 15.44
C GLY A 101 1.78 -17.34 14.39
N PHE A 102 1.87 -16.34 13.47
CA PHE A 102 0.82 -16.11 12.49
C PHE A 102 1.36 -16.12 11.06
N ASP A 103 2.13 -15.11 10.66
CA ASP A 103 2.63 -14.95 9.29
C ASP A 103 4.08 -15.37 9.15
N SER A 104 4.80 -15.43 10.26
CA SER A 104 6.22 -15.74 10.31
C SER A 104 6.48 -16.78 11.38
N ASN A 105 7.39 -17.73 11.11
CA ASN A 105 7.84 -18.75 12.06
C ASN A 105 6.72 -19.66 12.64
N PHE A 106 5.58 -19.82 11.96
CA PHE A 106 4.54 -20.74 12.40
C PHE A 106 4.93 -22.21 12.14
N ASP A 107 5.78 -22.48 11.14
CA ASP A 107 6.25 -23.81 10.78
C ASP A 107 7.63 -24.04 11.38
N ALA A 108 7.73 -25.05 12.25
CA ALA A 108 8.96 -25.40 12.96
C ALA A 108 10.11 -25.82 12.02
N GLU A 109 9.79 -26.32 10.82
CA GLU A 109 10.79 -26.75 9.83
C GLU A 109 11.49 -25.53 9.17
N PHE A 110 10.83 -24.37 9.16
CA PHE A 110 11.33 -23.15 8.52
C PHE A 110 11.66 -22.03 9.51
N GLN A 111 11.75 -22.35 10.81
CA GLN A 111 12.15 -21.38 11.81
C GLN A 111 13.61 -20.94 11.58
N GLU A 112 13.78 -19.73 11.07
CA GLU A 112 15.08 -19.07 11.10
C GLU A 112 15.41 -18.65 12.53
N GLU A 113 16.71 -18.72 12.90
CA GLU A 113 17.14 -18.18 14.19
C GLU A 113 16.73 -16.70 14.30
N CYS A 114 15.88 -16.40 15.28
CA CYS A 114 15.39 -15.04 15.52
C CYS A 114 16.53 -14.17 16.05
N GLY A 115 17.28 -13.55 15.14
CA GLY A 115 18.25 -12.53 15.47
C GLY A 115 17.68 -11.12 15.31
N TRP A 116 18.40 -10.12 15.86
CA TRP A 116 18.00 -8.70 15.73
C TRP A 116 17.72 -8.28 14.28
N TYR A 117 18.39 -8.88 13.30
CA TYR A 117 18.24 -8.53 11.89
C TYR A 117 16.88 -8.97 11.34
N SER A 118 16.39 -10.14 11.70
CA SER A 118 15.05 -10.63 11.34
C SER A 118 13.97 -9.73 11.93
N GLN A 119 14.12 -9.32 13.19
CA GLN A 119 13.21 -8.37 13.85
C GLN A 119 13.25 -7.01 13.15
N ALA A 120 14.43 -6.49 12.84
CA ALA A 120 14.58 -5.21 12.12
C ALA A 120 13.95 -5.27 10.73
N LYS A 121 14.10 -6.38 10.01
CA LYS A 121 13.49 -6.60 8.70
C LYS A 121 11.95 -6.57 8.79
N LEU A 122 11.39 -7.22 9.81
CA LEU A 122 9.94 -7.25 10.05
C LEU A 122 9.39 -5.86 10.39
N LEU A 123 10.07 -5.13 11.28
CA LEU A 123 9.71 -3.74 11.62
C LEU A 123 9.72 -2.85 10.37
N MET A 124 10.74 -2.96 9.54
CA MET A 124 10.82 -2.18 8.30
C MET A 124 9.77 -2.58 7.27
N LYS A 125 9.39 -3.86 7.24
CA LYS A 125 8.30 -4.35 6.40
C LYS A 125 6.94 -3.76 6.80
N ASN A 126 6.72 -3.53 8.10
CA ASN A 126 5.52 -2.90 8.61
C ASN A 126 5.53 -1.37 8.60
N ALA A 127 6.68 -0.74 8.38
CA ALA A 127 6.84 0.71 8.55
C ALA A 127 5.83 1.52 7.71
N TYR A 128 5.68 1.21 6.43
CA TYR A 128 4.74 1.92 5.55
C TYR A 128 3.27 1.57 5.86
N LEU A 129 2.99 0.37 6.38
CA LEU A 129 1.65 -0.02 6.85
C LEU A 129 1.25 0.82 8.06
N HIS A 130 2.14 0.99 9.04
CA HIS A 130 1.90 1.87 10.18
C HIS A 130 1.62 3.31 9.76
N LEU A 131 2.40 3.86 8.81
CA LEU A 131 2.17 5.20 8.30
C LEU A 131 0.81 5.34 7.64
N THR A 132 0.38 4.33 6.89
CA THR A 132 -0.93 4.33 6.22
C THR A 132 -2.07 4.16 7.22
N LEU A 133 -1.93 3.24 8.19
CA LEU A 133 -2.90 3.02 9.28
C LEU A 133 -3.19 4.31 10.04
N ASN A 134 -2.15 5.09 10.35
CA ASN A 134 -2.28 6.35 11.07
C ASN A 134 -2.97 7.46 10.25
N GLN A 135 -2.98 7.37 8.94
CA GLN A 135 -3.64 8.34 8.05
C GLN A 135 -5.06 7.92 7.67
N ALA A 136 -5.39 6.62 7.78
CA ALA A 136 -6.71 6.11 7.42
C ALA A 136 -7.76 6.52 8.45
N ASP A 137 -8.91 6.98 7.95
CA ASP A 137 -10.07 7.27 8.79
C ASP A 137 -10.77 5.98 9.21
N TRP A 138 -10.73 4.95 8.36
CA TRP A 138 -11.21 3.60 8.65
C TRP A 138 -10.28 2.52 8.12
N ASN A 139 -10.15 1.45 8.90
CA ASN A 139 -9.45 0.24 8.51
C ASN A 139 -10.42 -0.94 8.56
N VAL A 140 -10.46 -1.72 7.48
CA VAL A 140 -11.31 -2.89 7.33
C VAL A 140 -10.42 -4.09 7.04
N SER A 141 -10.64 -5.18 7.75
CA SER A 141 -9.92 -6.44 7.55
C SER A 141 -10.88 -7.54 7.10
N PRO A 142 -10.44 -8.50 6.26
CA PRO A 142 -11.29 -9.55 5.73
C PRO A 142 -11.78 -10.52 6.81
N THR A 143 -11.01 -10.72 7.87
CA THR A 143 -11.35 -11.63 8.98
C THR A 143 -10.91 -11.06 10.32
N HIS A 144 -11.41 -11.65 11.42
CA HIS A 144 -10.95 -11.32 12.77
C HIS A 144 -9.46 -11.61 12.97
N PHE A 145 -8.90 -12.56 12.24
CA PHE A 145 -7.48 -12.89 12.30
C PHE A 145 -6.60 -11.72 11.84
N GLN A 146 -6.94 -11.06 10.73
CA GLN A 146 -6.20 -9.89 10.25
C GLN A 146 -6.47 -8.63 11.08
N ALA A 147 -7.55 -8.62 11.86
CA ALA A 147 -7.92 -7.48 12.71
C ALA A 147 -7.30 -7.54 14.11
N SER A 148 -6.72 -8.68 14.50
CA SER A 148 -6.04 -8.87 15.79
C SER A 148 -4.58 -8.49 15.73
#